data_5fda089681a60a8795298a2b30f7b7d5
#
_entry.id   5fda089681a60a8795298a2b30f7b7d5
#
_cell.length_a   1.000
_cell.length_b   1.000
_cell.length_c   1.000
_cell.angle_alpha   90.00
_cell.angle_beta   90.00
_cell.angle_gamma   90.00
#
_symmetry.space_group_name_H-M   'P 1'
#
loop_
_entity.id
_entity.type
_entity.pdbx_description
1 polymer ?
#
loop_
_entity_poly.entity_id
_entity_poly.type
_entity_poly.pdbx_seq_one_letter_code
_entity_poly.pdbx_strand_id
1 'polypeptide(L)'
;MGWVSTAKKSDFLTWFLTQHQLKNPEARRLLEYIKTNHHILTNLSFSDKIIKNERTIIISSVQSDKEGFTYYEPHSKTDAVSKAMGSIMNNPTQRLYLVLHYHGKQSDFRYSQLIEPTRLESIKQYEQSAKDAVVTDKVVEIALLKSRINKALDDRDEALFKELAGKLKKLQDS
;
A
#
# COMPACT_ATOMS: atom_id res chain seq x y z
N MET A 1 -17.40 -5.54 4.21
CA MET A 1 -17.00 -6.17 2.96
C MET A 1 -16.16 -5.21 2.13
N GLY A 2 -15.01 -5.69 1.68
CA GLY A 2 -14.00 -4.88 1.03
C GLY A 2 -14.18 -4.66 -0.48
N TRP A 3 -15.39 -4.83 -1.00
CA TRP A 3 -15.61 -4.71 -2.44
C TRP A 3 -16.24 -3.35 -2.79
N VAL A 4 -15.66 -2.68 -3.79
CA VAL A 4 -16.18 -1.41 -4.32
C VAL A 4 -16.68 -1.66 -5.74
N SER A 5 -17.93 -1.26 -6.02
CA SER A 5 -18.52 -1.44 -7.34
C SER A 5 -17.83 -0.57 -8.40
N THR A 6 -17.85 -1.04 -9.66
CA THR A 6 -17.33 -0.25 -10.79
C THR A 6 -18.08 1.08 -10.96
N ALA A 7 -19.37 1.10 -10.65
CA ALA A 7 -20.17 2.31 -10.67
C ALA A 7 -19.65 3.37 -9.70
N LYS A 8 -19.32 2.99 -8.47
CA LYS A 8 -18.75 3.91 -7.48
C LYS A 8 -17.38 4.43 -7.91
N LYS A 9 -16.54 3.57 -8.46
CA LYS A 9 -15.22 3.96 -9.00
C LYS A 9 -15.37 4.99 -10.13
N SER A 10 -16.25 4.70 -11.08
CA SER A 10 -16.53 5.59 -12.20
C SER A 10 -17.11 6.94 -11.75
N ASP A 11 -18.05 6.92 -10.82
CA ASP A 11 -18.67 8.13 -10.27
C ASP A 11 -17.63 9.00 -9.55
N PHE A 12 -16.76 8.39 -8.77
CA PHE A 12 -15.70 9.11 -8.07
C PHE A 12 -14.72 9.74 -9.06
N LEU A 13 -14.31 9.02 -10.10
CA LEU A 13 -13.41 9.55 -11.12
C LEU A 13 -14.05 10.71 -11.90
N THR A 14 -15.34 10.63 -12.20
CA THR A 14 -16.10 11.71 -12.81
C THR A 14 -16.11 12.95 -11.92
N TRP A 15 -16.41 12.77 -10.64
CA TRP A 15 -16.40 13.86 -9.66
C TRP A 15 -14.99 14.47 -9.55
N PHE A 16 -13.97 13.65 -9.44
CA PHE A 16 -12.58 14.10 -9.30
C PHE A 16 -12.15 14.93 -10.51
N LEU A 17 -12.43 14.46 -11.73
CA LEU A 17 -12.09 15.17 -12.96
C LEU A 17 -12.88 16.47 -13.14
N THR A 18 -14.08 16.56 -12.57
CA THR A 18 -14.91 17.76 -12.60
C THR A 18 -14.43 18.80 -11.60
N GLN A 19 -14.00 18.39 -10.41
CA GLN A 19 -13.64 19.28 -9.30
C GLN A 19 -12.18 19.70 -9.29
N HIS A 20 -11.29 18.94 -9.89
CA HIS A 20 -9.85 19.15 -9.81
C HIS A 20 -9.22 19.22 -11.21
N GLN A 21 -8.31 20.16 -11.37
CA GLN A 21 -7.47 20.23 -12.57
C GLN A 21 -6.17 19.48 -12.29
N LEU A 22 -5.78 18.61 -13.23
CA LEU A 22 -4.56 17.80 -13.08
C LEU A 22 -3.34 18.59 -13.56
N LYS A 23 -2.22 18.38 -12.87
CA LYS A 23 -0.93 18.97 -13.28
C LYS A 23 -0.50 18.49 -14.65
N ASN A 24 -0.76 17.20 -14.97
CA ASN A 24 -0.47 16.62 -16.27
C ASN A 24 -1.79 16.47 -17.06
N PRO A 25 -1.99 17.25 -18.14
CA PRO A 25 -3.24 17.17 -18.92
C PRO A 25 -3.47 15.80 -19.55
N GLU A 26 -2.42 15.07 -19.89
CA GLU A 26 -2.54 13.73 -20.49
C GLU A 26 -3.05 12.70 -19.48
N ALA A 27 -2.78 12.90 -18.19
CA ALA A 27 -3.32 12.04 -17.15
C ALA A 27 -4.83 12.04 -17.11
N ARG A 28 -5.47 13.16 -17.46
CA ARG A 28 -6.93 13.24 -17.59
C ARG A 28 -7.45 12.26 -18.63
N ARG A 29 -6.79 12.17 -19.78
CA ARG A 29 -7.17 11.23 -20.86
C ARG A 29 -7.05 9.79 -20.38
N LEU A 30 -6.01 9.48 -19.63
CA LEU A 30 -5.82 8.15 -19.05
C LEU A 30 -6.95 7.80 -18.09
N LEU A 31 -7.33 8.71 -17.20
CA LEU A 31 -8.44 8.48 -16.26
C LEU A 31 -9.78 8.35 -16.98
N GLU A 32 -10.02 9.13 -18.02
CA GLU A 32 -11.24 9.02 -18.84
C GLU A 32 -11.29 7.66 -19.55
N TYR A 33 -10.17 7.18 -20.07
CA TYR A 33 -10.07 5.86 -20.67
C TYR A 33 -10.37 4.75 -19.64
N ILE A 34 -9.77 4.82 -18.46
CA ILE A 34 -10.02 3.86 -17.38
C ILE A 34 -11.49 3.87 -16.97
N LYS A 35 -12.07 5.07 -16.84
CA LYS A 35 -13.47 5.25 -16.43
C LYS A 35 -14.44 4.61 -17.40
N THR A 36 -14.14 4.65 -18.70
CA THR A 36 -15.01 4.08 -19.75
C THR A 36 -14.77 2.60 -20.01
N ASN A 37 -13.75 2.00 -19.43
CA ASN A 37 -13.41 0.60 -19.62
C ASN A 37 -13.75 -0.22 -18.38
N HIS A 38 -14.84 -0.99 -18.47
CA HIS A 38 -15.33 -1.81 -17.36
C HIS A 38 -14.31 -2.83 -16.85
N HIS A 39 -13.57 -3.47 -17.76
CA HIS A 39 -12.58 -4.48 -17.38
C HIS A 39 -11.44 -3.88 -16.54
N ILE A 40 -10.99 -2.69 -16.93
CA ILE A 40 -9.95 -1.98 -16.16
C ILE A 40 -10.50 -1.55 -14.80
N LEU A 41 -11.72 -0.99 -14.76
CA LEU A 41 -12.35 -0.59 -13.49
C LEU A 41 -12.53 -1.75 -12.52
N THR A 42 -12.91 -2.93 -13.03
CA THR A 42 -13.07 -4.13 -12.20
C THR A 42 -11.77 -4.49 -11.48
N ASN A 43 -10.63 -4.31 -12.13
CA ASN A 43 -9.32 -4.64 -11.59
C ASN A 43 -8.58 -3.44 -10.97
N LEU A 44 -9.21 -2.27 -10.98
CA LEU A 44 -8.68 -1.05 -10.37
C LEU A 44 -8.99 -1.00 -8.88
N SER A 45 -7.99 -0.70 -8.09
CA SER A 45 -8.14 -0.45 -6.65
C SER A 45 -7.54 0.90 -6.30
N PHE A 46 -8.22 1.66 -5.45
CA PHE A 46 -7.70 2.93 -4.95
C PHE A 46 -6.79 2.68 -3.75
N SER A 47 -5.73 3.47 -3.64
CA SER A 47 -4.77 3.36 -2.55
C SER A 47 -4.32 4.74 -2.10
N ASP A 48 -3.78 4.84 -0.90
CA ASP A 48 -3.14 6.06 -0.38
C ASP A 48 -1.61 5.97 -0.41
N LYS A 49 -1.08 4.86 -0.92
CA LYS A 49 0.37 4.62 -1.02
C LYS A 49 0.69 3.71 -2.21
N ILE A 50 1.96 3.71 -2.60
CA ILE A 50 2.48 2.82 -3.65
C ILE A 50 2.44 1.38 -3.14
N ILE A 51 1.89 0.48 -3.95
CA ILE A 51 1.85 -0.96 -3.63
C ILE A 51 3.04 -1.65 -4.30
N LYS A 52 3.90 -2.22 -3.49
CA LYS A 52 5.12 -2.90 -3.95
C LYS A 52 4.78 -4.10 -4.83
N ASN A 53 5.52 -4.25 -5.92
CA ASN A 53 5.39 -5.35 -6.89
C ASN A 53 4.07 -5.37 -7.67
N GLU A 54 3.30 -4.28 -7.60
CA GLU A 54 2.05 -4.12 -8.35
C GLU A 54 2.09 -2.85 -9.18
N ARG A 55 1.28 -2.79 -10.24
CA ARG A 55 1.16 -1.58 -11.04
C ARG A 55 0.45 -0.50 -10.22
N THR A 56 1.07 0.65 -10.09
CA THR A 56 0.51 1.79 -9.33
C THR A 56 0.64 3.07 -10.14
N ILE A 57 -0.48 3.77 -10.33
CA ILE A 57 -0.52 5.09 -10.95
C ILE A 57 -0.67 6.14 -9.86
N ILE A 58 0.17 7.18 -9.89
CA ILE A 58 0.04 8.35 -9.02
C ILE A 58 -0.31 9.56 -9.88
N ILE A 59 -1.43 10.21 -9.57
CA ILE A 59 -1.91 11.40 -10.27
C ILE A 59 -2.18 12.49 -9.25
N SER A 60 -1.71 13.71 -9.55
CA SER A 60 -1.83 14.86 -8.64
C SER A 60 -2.55 16.01 -9.31
N SER A 61 -3.40 16.71 -8.54
CA SER A 61 -4.03 17.95 -8.98
C SER A 61 -3.05 19.12 -8.89
N VAL A 62 -3.37 20.22 -9.57
CA VAL A 62 -2.54 21.44 -9.55
C VAL A 62 -2.37 22.03 -8.15
N GLN A 63 -3.28 21.74 -7.23
CA GLN A 63 -3.23 22.21 -5.85
C GLN A 63 -2.35 21.35 -4.95
N SER A 64 -1.94 20.17 -5.40
CA SER A 64 -1.05 19.30 -4.66
C SER A 64 0.41 19.70 -4.87
N ASP A 65 1.26 19.44 -3.87
CA ASP A 65 2.70 19.63 -3.95
C ASP A 65 3.43 18.41 -4.53
N LYS A 66 2.70 17.36 -4.90
CA LYS A 66 3.25 16.13 -5.45
C LYS A 66 3.44 16.20 -6.95
N GLU A 67 4.23 15.27 -7.50
CA GLU A 67 4.44 15.16 -8.94
C GLU A 67 3.12 14.92 -9.68
N GLY A 68 3.00 15.44 -10.90
CA GLY A 68 1.76 15.41 -11.67
C GLY A 68 1.32 14.02 -12.08
N PHE A 69 2.27 13.18 -12.49
CA PHE A 69 1.98 11.81 -12.93
C PHE A 69 3.21 10.92 -12.75
N THR A 70 2.99 9.73 -12.20
CA THR A 70 4.00 8.67 -12.14
C THR A 70 3.31 7.32 -12.26
N TYR A 71 3.91 6.41 -13.03
CA TYR A 71 3.43 5.04 -13.18
C TYR A 71 4.53 4.07 -12.75
N TYR A 72 4.20 3.24 -11.76
CA TYR A 72 5.11 2.20 -11.25
C TYR A 72 4.68 0.83 -11.74
N GLU A 73 5.66 0.06 -12.22
CA GLU A 73 5.53 -1.38 -12.48
C GLU A 73 6.50 -2.12 -11.54
N PRO A 74 6.42 -3.47 -11.42
CA PRO A 74 7.32 -4.20 -10.51
C PRO A 74 8.79 -3.94 -10.74
N HIS A 75 9.20 -3.68 -11.98
CA HIS A 75 10.61 -3.53 -12.35
C HIS A 75 10.93 -2.20 -13.07
N SER A 76 9.96 -1.29 -13.16
CA SER A 76 10.16 -0.03 -13.87
C SER A 76 9.31 1.09 -13.31
N LYS A 77 9.66 2.31 -13.71
CA LYS A 77 8.97 3.53 -13.34
C LYS A 77 9.01 4.48 -14.53
N THR A 78 7.90 5.15 -14.82
CA THR A 78 7.85 6.17 -15.88
C THR A 78 6.93 7.33 -15.48
N ASP A 79 7.21 8.51 -15.99
CA ASP A 79 6.34 9.68 -15.89
C ASP A 79 5.60 9.94 -17.22
N ALA A 80 5.78 9.09 -18.22
CA ALA A 80 5.14 9.22 -19.52
C ALA A 80 3.76 8.54 -19.51
N VAL A 81 2.70 9.32 -19.66
CA VAL A 81 1.32 8.82 -19.69
C VAL A 81 1.11 7.84 -20.86
N SER A 82 1.72 8.09 -22.00
CA SER A 82 1.61 7.21 -23.18
C SER A 82 2.13 5.80 -22.91
N LYS A 83 3.22 5.67 -22.18
CA LYS A 83 3.78 4.37 -21.79
C LYS A 83 2.87 3.64 -20.81
N ALA A 84 2.33 4.35 -19.83
CA ALA A 84 1.38 3.80 -18.87
C ALA A 84 0.11 3.33 -19.58
N MET A 85 -0.42 4.12 -20.48
CA MET A 85 -1.62 3.77 -21.26
C MET A 85 -1.38 2.53 -22.11
N GLY A 86 -0.24 2.42 -22.78
CA GLY A 86 0.13 1.23 -23.56
C GLY A 86 0.19 -0.03 -22.70
N SER A 87 0.80 0.05 -21.54
CA SER A 87 0.89 -1.07 -20.59
C SER A 87 -0.51 -1.51 -20.12
N ILE A 88 -1.38 -0.56 -19.80
CA ILE A 88 -2.75 -0.85 -19.33
C ILE A 88 -3.58 -1.45 -20.46
N MET A 89 -3.47 -0.93 -21.67
CA MET A 89 -4.19 -1.46 -22.85
C MET A 89 -3.77 -2.88 -23.18
N ASN A 90 -2.49 -3.21 -23.03
CA ASN A 90 -1.96 -4.55 -23.28
C ASN A 90 -2.40 -5.56 -22.21
N ASN A 91 -2.66 -5.10 -21.00
CA ASN A 91 -3.01 -5.94 -19.85
C ASN A 91 -4.21 -5.37 -19.09
N PRO A 92 -5.41 -5.31 -19.71
CA PRO A 92 -6.56 -4.63 -19.11
C PRO A 92 -7.16 -5.36 -17.90
N THR A 93 -6.87 -6.64 -17.74
CA THR A 93 -7.37 -7.45 -16.62
C THR A 93 -6.37 -7.61 -15.48
N GLN A 94 -5.16 -7.10 -15.64
CA GLN A 94 -4.15 -7.12 -14.59
C GLN A 94 -4.48 -6.09 -13.51
N ARG A 95 -4.25 -6.46 -12.25
CA ARG A 95 -4.51 -5.58 -11.09
C ARG A 95 -3.76 -4.25 -11.23
N LEU A 96 -4.45 -3.16 -10.92
CA LEU A 96 -3.93 -1.80 -11.03
C LEU A 96 -4.34 -1.00 -9.80
N TYR A 97 -3.41 -0.28 -9.21
CA TYR A 97 -3.68 0.62 -8.08
C TYR A 97 -3.60 2.07 -8.53
N LEU A 98 -4.47 2.91 -7.99
CA LEU A 98 -4.53 4.34 -8.29
C LEU A 98 -4.39 5.14 -7.00
N VAL A 99 -3.39 6.02 -6.96
CA VAL A 99 -3.18 6.97 -5.87
C VAL A 99 -3.44 8.37 -6.40
N LEU A 100 -4.37 9.09 -5.77
CA LEU A 100 -4.73 10.45 -6.12
C LEU A 100 -4.27 11.41 -5.04
N HIS A 101 -3.68 12.54 -5.43
CA HIS A 101 -3.29 13.62 -4.53
C HIS A 101 -4.04 14.89 -4.92
N TYR A 102 -4.86 15.41 -4.02
CA TYR A 102 -5.66 16.62 -4.24
C TYR A 102 -5.95 17.31 -2.91
N HIS A 103 -6.31 18.58 -2.98
CA HIS A 103 -6.65 19.34 -1.80
C HIS A 103 -7.91 18.77 -1.12
N GLY A 104 -7.84 18.56 0.17
CA GLY A 104 -8.95 17.99 0.95
C GLY A 104 -9.04 16.47 0.95
N LYS A 105 -8.09 15.78 0.32
CA LYS A 105 -8.05 14.32 0.25
C LYS A 105 -8.20 13.63 1.60
N GLN A 106 -7.50 14.13 2.61
CA GLN A 106 -7.48 13.53 3.95
C GLN A 106 -8.83 13.61 4.65
N SER A 107 -9.63 14.62 4.29
CA SER A 107 -10.97 14.85 4.83
C SER A 107 -12.06 14.28 3.92
N ASP A 108 -11.71 13.72 2.77
CA ASP A 108 -12.66 13.20 1.80
C ASP A 108 -13.10 11.79 2.15
N PHE A 109 -14.32 11.69 2.66
CA PHE A 109 -14.94 10.43 3.04
C PHE A 109 -15.08 9.46 1.85
N ARG A 110 -15.36 9.99 0.65
CA ARG A 110 -15.50 9.17 -0.57
C ARG A 110 -14.21 8.45 -0.92
N TYR A 111 -13.09 9.16 -0.90
CA TYR A 111 -11.78 8.57 -1.17
C TYR A 111 -11.41 7.56 -0.08
N SER A 112 -11.68 7.89 1.17
CA SER A 112 -11.44 6.99 2.29
C SER A 112 -12.18 5.66 2.12
N GLN A 113 -13.44 5.69 1.68
CA GLN A 113 -14.21 4.46 1.41
C GLN A 113 -13.60 3.63 0.28
N LEU A 114 -13.06 4.29 -0.75
CA LEU A 114 -12.47 3.61 -1.90
C LEU A 114 -11.14 2.94 -1.56
N ILE A 115 -10.36 3.51 -0.66
CA ILE A 115 -9.07 2.94 -0.26
C ILE A 115 -9.17 1.89 0.84
N GLU A 116 -10.29 1.82 1.54
CA GLU A 116 -10.49 0.90 2.66
C GLU A 116 -10.28 -0.57 2.27
N PRO A 117 -10.83 -1.10 1.17
CA PRO A 117 -10.57 -2.47 0.76
C PRO A 117 -9.09 -2.79 0.57
N THR A 118 -8.31 -1.85 0.02
CA THR A 118 -6.88 -2.01 -0.16
C THR A 118 -6.16 -2.05 1.19
N ARG A 119 -6.55 -1.22 2.14
CA ARG A 119 -6.00 -1.22 3.50
C ARG A 119 -6.28 -2.55 4.20
N LEU A 120 -7.50 -3.06 4.11
CA LEU A 120 -7.89 -4.33 4.72
C LEU A 120 -7.13 -5.51 4.11
N GLU A 121 -6.94 -5.51 2.80
CA GLU A 121 -6.15 -6.52 2.11
C GLU A 121 -4.70 -6.52 2.59
N SER A 122 -4.09 -5.35 2.75
CA SER A 122 -2.73 -5.19 3.27
C SER A 122 -2.61 -5.71 4.70
N ILE A 123 -3.59 -5.46 5.55
CA ILE A 123 -3.63 -5.98 6.93
C ILE A 123 -3.72 -7.50 6.93
N LYS A 124 -4.57 -8.08 6.10
CA LYS A 124 -4.72 -9.54 5.98
C LYS A 124 -3.43 -10.20 5.53
N GLN A 125 -2.74 -9.63 4.56
CA GLN A 125 -1.46 -10.13 4.09
C GLN A 125 -0.41 -10.10 5.19
N TYR A 126 -0.38 -9.04 5.97
CA TYR A 126 0.53 -8.90 7.12
C TYR A 126 0.23 -9.98 8.18
N GLU A 127 -1.04 -10.18 8.54
CA GLU A 127 -1.44 -11.20 9.51
C GLU A 127 -1.08 -12.60 9.03
N GLN A 128 -1.30 -12.90 7.77
CA GLN A 128 -0.97 -14.19 7.18
C GLN A 128 0.54 -14.42 7.17
N SER A 129 1.32 -13.42 6.83
CA SER A 129 2.78 -13.48 6.89
C SER A 129 3.28 -13.72 8.31
N ALA A 130 2.65 -13.09 9.30
CA ALA A 130 2.95 -13.30 10.71
C ALA A 130 2.64 -14.73 11.17
N LYS A 131 1.53 -15.31 10.68
CA LYS A 131 1.17 -16.72 10.97
C LYS A 131 2.15 -17.70 10.33
N ASP A 132 2.57 -17.44 9.11
CA ASP A 132 3.51 -18.29 8.36
C ASP A 132 4.93 -18.16 8.91
N ALA A 133 5.21 -17.11 9.66
CA ALA A 133 6.52 -16.77 10.19
C ALA A 133 6.68 -17.09 11.68
N VAL A 134 6.15 -18.23 12.14
CA VAL A 134 6.27 -18.70 13.54
C VAL A 134 7.75 -18.77 13.98
N VAL A 135 8.62 -19.14 13.04
CA VAL A 135 10.08 -19.17 13.29
C VAL A 135 10.64 -17.75 13.50
N THR A 136 10.09 -16.74 12.82
CA THR A 136 10.52 -15.35 12.96
C THR A 136 10.12 -14.76 14.31
N ASP A 137 8.94 -15.09 14.83
CA ASP A 137 8.52 -14.66 16.18
C ASP A 137 9.46 -15.20 17.24
N LYS A 138 9.88 -16.45 17.13
CA LYS A 138 10.84 -17.08 18.03
C LYS A 138 12.20 -16.36 17.99
N VAL A 139 12.67 -15.99 16.79
CA VAL A 139 13.92 -15.23 16.62
C VAL A 139 13.83 -13.85 17.28
N VAL A 140 12.69 -13.15 17.13
CA VAL A 140 12.44 -11.85 17.75
C VAL A 140 12.42 -11.99 19.27
N GLU A 141 11.78 -13.01 19.85
CA GLU A 141 11.77 -13.27 21.27
C GLU A 141 13.18 -13.51 21.81
N ILE A 142 13.98 -14.30 21.11
CA ILE A 142 15.38 -14.56 21.46
C ILE A 142 16.19 -13.26 21.48
N ALA A 143 16.02 -12.41 20.46
CA ALA A 143 16.69 -11.11 20.37
C ALA A 143 16.31 -10.19 21.53
N LEU A 144 15.02 -10.14 21.88
CA LEU A 144 14.53 -9.35 23.02
C LEU A 144 15.10 -9.86 24.35
N LEU A 145 15.15 -11.17 24.55
CA LEU A 145 15.74 -11.78 25.75
C LEU A 145 17.23 -11.46 25.86
N LYS A 146 17.98 -11.54 24.76
CA LYS A 146 19.40 -11.16 24.72
C LYS A 146 19.61 -9.70 25.10
N SER A 147 18.77 -8.80 24.63
CA SER A 147 18.79 -7.37 24.97
C SER A 147 18.55 -7.15 26.47
N ARG A 148 17.56 -7.85 27.04
CA ARG A 148 17.26 -7.79 28.48
C ARG A 148 18.40 -8.37 29.33
N ILE A 149 19.02 -9.45 28.87
CA ILE A 149 20.18 -10.05 29.52
C ILE A 149 21.34 -9.05 29.60
N ASN A 150 21.63 -8.36 28.48
CA ASN A 150 22.67 -7.34 28.44
C ASN A 150 22.38 -6.20 29.42
N LYS A 151 21.12 -5.77 29.50
CA LYS A 151 20.71 -4.74 30.47
C LYS A 151 20.85 -5.21 31.92
N ALA A 152 20.48 -6.46 32.21
CA ALA A 152 20.64 -7.04 33.55
C ALA A 152 22.14 -7.12 33.97
N LEU A 153 23.02 -7.41 33.00
CA LEU A 153 24.47 -7.38 33.24
C LEU A 153 24.99 -5.97 33.54
N ASP A 154 24.51 -4.97 32.78
CA ASP A 154 24.86 -3.56 32.99
C ASP A 154 24.40 -3.07 34.37
N ASP A 155 23.19 -3.50 34.80
CA ASP A 155 22.60 -3.16 36.09
C ASP A 155 23.12 -4.05 37.23
N ARG A 156 23.96 -5.04 36.94
CA ARG A 156 24.50 -6.04 37.89
C ARG A 156 23.41 -6.82 38.63
N ASP A 157 22.32 -7.10 37.97
CA ASP A 157 21.22 -7.90 38.55
C ASP A 157 21.41 -9.38 38.22
N GLU A 158 22.10 -10.10 39.08
CA GLU A 158 22.40 -11.52 38.89
C GLU A 158 21.15 -12.42 38.88
N ALA A 159 20.16 -12.10 39.71
CA ALA A 159 18.95 -12.88 39.80
C ALA A 159 18.14 -12.80 38.48
N LEU A 160 17.98 -11.59 37.94
CA LEU A 160 17.31 -11.36 36.67
C LEU A 160 18.10 -11.98 35.49
N PHE A 161 19.42 -11.86 35.54
CA PHE A 161 20.28 -12.45 34.51
C PHE A 161 20.09 -13.98 34.43
N LYS A 162 20.10 -14.68 35.58
CA LYS A 162 19.91 -16.13 35.63
C LYS A 162 18.52 -16.54 35.10
N GLU A 163 17.48 -15.79 35.47
CA GLU A 163 16.11 -16.05 35.01
C GLU A 163 16.00 -15.90 33.50
N LEU A 164 16.50 -14.81 32.93
CA LEU A 164 16.47 -14.53 31.51
C LEU A 164 17.33 -15.53 30.71
N ALA A 165 18.49 -15.90 31.22
CA ALA A 165 19.36 -16.91 30.61
C ALA A 165 18.67 -18.27 30.55
N GLY A 166 17.93 -18.65 31.59
CA GLY A 166 17.14 -19.88 31.63
C GLY A 166 16.01 -19.87 30.56
N LYS A 167 15.31 -18.76 30.43
CA LYS A 167 14.27 -18.58 29.42
C LYS A 167 14.85 -18.66 28.00
N LEU A 168 15.98 -18.03 27.75
CA LEU A 168 16.67 -18.05 26.47
C LEU A 168 17.08 -19.47 26.09
N LYS A 169 17.63 -20.23 27.02
CA LYS A 169 18.04 -21.61 26.80
C LYS A 169 16.85 -22.49 26.42
N LYS A 170 15.72 -22.34 27.11
CA LYS A 170 14.48 -23.07 26.77
C LYS A 170 14.00 -22.77 25.35
N LEU A 171 14.07 -21.51 24.92
CA LEU A 171 13.67 -21.13 23.57
C LEU A 171 14.61 -21.69 22.50
N GLN A 172 15.91 -21.75 22.78
CA GLN A 172 16.90 -22.29 21.86
C GLN A 172 16.83 -23.82 21.75
N ASP A 173 16.44 -24.50 22.82
CA ASP A 173 16.36 -25.97 22.89
C ASP A 173 15.01 -26.53 22.38
N SER A 174 14.03 -25.67 22.12
CA SER A 174 12.68 -26.10 21.68
C SER A 174 12.52 -26.18 20.16
#